data_9ec8a85de143fd76373dca548cab939b
#
_entry.id   9ec8a85de143fd76373dca548cab939b
#
_cell.length_a   1.000
_cell.length_b   1.000
_cell.length_c   1.000
_cell.angle_alpha   90.00
_cell.angle_beta   90.00
_cell.angle_gamma   90.00
#
_symmetry.space_group_name_H-M   'P 1'
#
loop_
_entity.id
_entity.type
_entity.pdbx_description
1 polymer ?
#
loop_
_entity_poly.entity_id
_entity_poly.type
_entity_poly.pdbx_seq_one_letter_code
_entity_poly.pdbx_strand_id
1 'polypeptide(L)'
;MEPIIAPVERELLKAELTPERKLRDTNHAGNEIYIFTAEECPMLMREVGRLREEAFRRAGGGTGHEVDIDEEDVAPDGYYQLIVWDPEREEIVGGYRFIVCTSSNPHHLSTEHYFRFSPRFRRRYLPYTLELGRSFVQIAYQTRENRKSIYALDNLWDGLGAVLVLNPKVRYLFGKVTMYTSYRTEARNALIWFLHHYFPDREHLVEGIHPLKLDLDDPFYEQLFSGENFHENYLILLQEIRKANEHIPPLVNAYMNLSPTMRVFDTVSNPDFGDVEETGILLTVPDIYPEKKARYMRWVGWRRNLRARREEFRIAWIDHLDRIKKRREQRAKRKEERGKRKER
;
A
#
# COMPACT_ATOMS: atom_id res chain seq x y z
N MET A 1 3.57 19.85 -15.12
CA MET A 1 4.26 19.10 -14.04
C MET A 1 5.37 19.96 -13.49
N GLU A 2 5.43 20.10 -12.17
CA GLU A 2 6.52 20.80 -11.48
C GLU A 2 7.83 20.00 -11.56
N PRO A 3 9.01 20.64 -11.54
CA PRO A 3 10.28 19.94 -11.40
C PRO A 3 10.33 19.17 -10.09
N ILE A 4 10.77 17.91 -10.13
CA ILE A 4 10.99 17.13 -8.91
C ILE A 4 12.18 17.71 -8.15
N ILE A 5 12.12 17.78 -6.82
CA ILE A 5 13.21 18.30 -5.99
C ILE A 5 14.51 17.48 -6.16
N ALA A 6 15.62 18.08 -5.82
CA ALA A 6 16.89 17.37 -5.71
C ALA A 6 16.83 16.31 -4.58
N PRO A 7 17.62 15.22 -4.67
CA PRO A 7 17.75 14.25 -3.60
C PRO A 7 18.11 14.91 -2.26
N VAL A 8 17.51 14.44 -1.17
CA VAL A 8 17.85 14.88 0.17
C VAL A 8 19.23 14.34 0.55
N GLU A 9 20.01 15.14 1.25
CA GLU A 9 21.37 14.77 1.68
C GLU A 9 21.33 13.49 2.54
N ARG A 10 22.20 12.52 2.23
CA ARG A 10 22.25 11.21 2.91
C ARG A 10 22.43 11.31 4.42
N GLU A 11 23.24 12.26 4.87
CA GLU A 11 23.49 12.47 6.30
C GLU A 11 22.21 12.87 7.05
N LEU A 12 21.34 13.66 6.44
CA LEU A 12 20.04 14.02 7.01
C LEU A 12 19.10 12.80 7.10
N LEU A 13 19.10 11.95 6.06
CA LEU A 13 18.32 10.72 6.08
C LEU A 13 18.81 9.77 7.18
N LYS A 14 20.12 9.56 7.28
CA LYS A 14 20.76 8.70 8.29
C LYS A 14 20.50 9.18 9.71
N ALA A 15 20.45 10.48 9.93
CA ALA A 15 20.16 11.06 11.25
C ALA A 15 18.74 10.69 11.76
N GLU A 16 17.80 10.47 10.84
CA GLU A 16 16.43 10.05 11.19
C GLU A 16 16.24 8.53 11.26
N LEU A 17 17.19 7.72 10.74
CA LEU A 17 17.15 6.25 10.78
C LEU A 17 17.67 5.72 12.12
N THR A 18 16.91 5.91 13.19
CA THR A 18 17.29 5.46 14.53
C THR A 18 16.97 3.99 14.78
N PRO A 19 17.64 3.32 15.75
CA PRO A 19 17.35 1.94 16.12
C PRO A 19 15.90 1.69 16.54
N GLU A 20 15.24 2.69 17.14
CA GLU A 20 13.84 2.61 17.61
C GLU A 20 12.87 2.52 16.45
N ARG A 21 13.22 3.10 15.29
CA ARG A 21 12.41 3.07 14.06
C ARG A 21 12.70 1.85 13.20
N LYS A 22 13.83 1.18 13.44
CA LYS A 22 14.19 -0.04 12.72
C LYS A 22 13.26 -1.18 13.12
N LEU A 23 12.47 -1.64 12.16
CA LEU A 23 11.55 -2.75 12.36
C LEU A 23 12.31 -4.09 12.36
N ARG A 24 13.13 -4.33 11.33
CA ARG A 24 13.94 -5.55 11.16
C ARG A 24 14.92 -5.43 9.99
N ASP A 25 15.79 -6.42 9.89
CA ASP A 25 16.52 -6.69 8.66
C ASP A 25 15.66 -7.49 7.67
N THR A 26 15.93 -7.34 6.40
CA THR A 26 15.27 -8.13 5.33
C THR A 26 15.81 -9.56 5.31
N ASN A 27 15.01 -10.50 4.76
CA ASN A 27 15.46 -11.89 4.60
C ASN A 27 16.56 -12.03 3.55
N HIS A 28 16.59 -11.14 2.58
CA HIS A 28 17.55 -11.14 1.47
C HIS A 28 18.09 -9.75 1.19
N ALA A 29 19.23 -9.66 0.55
CA ALA A 29 19.91 -8.44 0.09
C ALA A 29 20.57 -7.59 1.20
N GLY A 30 20.48 -7.96 2.49
CA GLY A 30 21.11 -7.22 3.59
C GLY A 30 20.55 -5.82 3.80
N ASN A 31 19.29 -5.59 3.43
CA ASN A 31 18.62 -4.32 3.62
C ASN A 31 17.95 -4.25 5.00
N GLU A 32 17.56 -3.04 5.40
CA GLU A 32 16.92 -2.76 6.67
C GLU A 32 15.53 -2.18 6.43
N ILE A 33 14.59 -2.45 7.33
CA ILE A 33 13.21 -1.96 7.25
C ILE A 33 12.96 -0.99 8.38
N TYR A 34 12.45 0.19 8.05
CA TYR A 34 12.11 1.24 9.00
C TYR A 34 10.65 1.65 8.88
N ILE A 35 10.06 2.09 10.00
CA ILE A 35 8.71 2.65 10.07
C ILE A 35 8.78 4.00 10.79
N PHE A 36 8.07 4.99 10.24
CA PHE A 36 8.00 6.34 10.80
C PHE A 36 6.75 7.08 10.31
N THR A 37 6.47 8.23 10.90
CA THR A 37 5.48 9.20 10.45
C THR A 37 6.16 10.43 9.87
N ALA A 38 5.45 11.20 9.04
CA ALA A 38 6.00 12.43 8.46
C ALA A 38 6.42 13.46 9.53
N GLU A 39 5.69 13.52 10.67
CA GLU A 39 6.02 14.41 11.79
C GLU A 39 7.36 14.01 12.46
N GLU A 40 7.63 12.71 12.56
CA GLU A 40 8.84 12.18 13.22
C GLU A 40 10.09 12.27 12.36
N CYS A 41 9.94 12.14 11.04
CA CYS A 41 11.04 12.04 10.08
C CYS A 41 10.76 12.88 8.84
N PRO A 42 10.82 14.22 8.94
CA PRO A 42 10.49 15.11 7.82
C PRO A 42 11.44 14.98 6.64
N MET A 43 12.72 14.68 6.86
CA MET A 43 13.70 14.53 5.78
C MET A 43 13.51 13.21 5.04
N LEU A 44 13.27 12.09 5.77
CA LEU A 44 12.91 10.81 5.16
C LEU A 44 11.59 10.93 4.40
N MET A 45 10.58 11.62 4.97
CA MET A 45 9.30 11.82 4.28
C MET A 45 9.48 12.61 2.98
N ARG A 46 10.30 13.65 2.98
CA ARG A 46 10.60 14.45 1.80
C ARG A 46 11.28 13.61 0.71
N GLU A 47 12.24 12.75 1.07
CA GLU A 47 12.90 11.85 0.13
C GLU A 47 11.94 10.75 -0.37
N VAL A 48 11.09 10.19 0.49
CA VAL A 48 10.03 9.26 0.09
C VAL A 48 9.11 9.90 -0.94
N GLY A 49 8.65 11.13 -0.69
CA GLY A 49 7.81 11.89 -1.62
C GLY A 49 8.48 12.13 -2.96
N ARG A 50 9.78 12.48 -2.96
CA ARG A 50 10.58 12.64 -4.17
C ARG A 50 10.67 11.34 -4.98
N LEU A 51 11.01 10.23 -4.33
CA LEU A 51 11.17 8.92 -4.96
C LEU A 51 9.85 8.35 -5.48
N ARG A 52 8.74 8.59 -4.77
CA ARG A 52 7.40 8.26 -5.21
C ARG A 52 7.06 8.98 -6.50
N GLU A 53 7.20 10.31 -6.51
CA GLU A 53 6.87 11.13 -7.67
C GLU A 53 7.72 10.73 -8.88
N GLU A 54 9.03 10.50 -8.67
CA GLU A 54 9.94 10.06 -9.73
C GLU A 54 9.52 8.69 -10.31
N ALA A 55 9.25 7.72 -9.45
CA ALA A 55 8.86 6.37 -9.87
C ALA A 55 7.50 6.35 -10.58
N PHE A 56 6.53 7.10 -10.06
CA PHE A 56 5.18 7.16 -10.61
C PHE A 56 5.13 7.92 -11.93
N ARG A 57 5.81 9.08 -12.06
CA ARG A 57 5.90 9.80 -13.35
C ARG A 57 6.54 8.94 -14.42
N ARG A 58 7.59 8.21 -14.09
CA ARG A 58 8.24 7.30 -15.06
C ARG A 58 7.29 6.22 -15.55
N ALA A 59 6.34 5.79 -14.73
CA ALA A 59 5.34 4.79 -15.09
C ALA A 59 4.12 5.38 -15.83
N GLY A 60 4.00 6.71 -15.90
CA GLY A 60 2.88 7.40 -16.56
C GLY A 60 1.79 7.91 -15.61
N GLY A 61 2.07 7.97 -14.30
CA GLY A 61 1.21 8.56 -13.27
C GLY A 61 1.89 9.72 -12.55
N GLY A 62 1.63 9.82 -11.24
CA GLY A 62 2.20 10.84 -10.35
C GLY A 62 1.29 12.04 -10.16
N THR A 63 1.58 12.82 -9.12
CA THR A 63 0.77 13.98 -8.73
C THR A 63 1.05 15.21 -9.60
N GLY A 64 2.17 15.24 -10.27
CA GLY A 64 2.64 16.40 -11.02
C GLY A 64 3.33 17.48 -10.17
N HIS A 65 3.39 17.29 -8.84
CA HIS A 65 4.05 18.20 -7.89
C HIS A 65 5.54 17.86 -7.70
N GLU A 66 6.27 18.73 -7.05
CA GLU A 66 7.71 18.55 -6.77
C GLU A 66 8.01 17.30 -5.92
N VAL A 67 7.02 16.82 -5.12
CA VAL A 67 7.03 15.60 -4.30
C VAL A 67 5.62 15.03 -4.18
N ASP A 68 5.48 13.71 -4.09
CA ASP A 68 4.21 13.03 -3.77
C ASP A 68 4.05 12.91 -2.24
N ILE A 69 3.54 13.96 -1.64
CA ILE A 69 3.15 14.03 -0.22
C ILE A 69 1.76 14.67 -0.17
N ASP A 70 0.80 13.99 0.42
CA ASP A 70 -0.59 14.45 0.55
C ASP A 70 -0.98 14.76 2.00
N GLU A 71 -2.22 15.24 2.19
CA GLU A 71 -2.73 15.59 3.52
C GLU A 71 -2.79 14.37 4.46
N GLU A 72 -3.02 13.18 3.93
CA GLU A 72 -3.05 11.94 4.69
C GLU A 72 -1.66 11.54 5.19
N ASP A 73 -0.60 11.85 4.47
CA ASP A 73 0.78 11.60 4.92
C ASP A 73 1.16 12.48 6.10
N VAL A 74 0.72 13.76 6.12
CA VAL A 74 1.12 14.76 7.13
C VAL A 74 0.10 14.99 8.24
N ALA A 75 -1.07 14.37 8.18
CA ALA A 75 -2.06 14.47 9.22
C ALA A 75 -1.51 13.99 10.58
N PRO A 76 -1.94 14.56 11.72
CA PRO A 76 -1.45 14.15 13.05
C PRO A 76 -1.70 12.67 13.40
N ASP A 77 -2.69 12.06 12.78
CA ASP A 77 -3.05 10.65 12.86
C ASP A 77 -3.00 10.00 11.46
N GLY A 78 -2.08 10.50 10.62
CA GLY A 78 -1.88 10.09 9.25
C GLY A 78 -1.21 8.72 9.09
N TYR A 79 -0.87 8.44 7.86
CA TYR A 79 -0.27 7.17 7.48
C TYR A 79 1.15 7.03 8.00
N TYR A 80 1.49 5.82 8.43
CA TYR A 80 2.87 5.41 8.62
C TYR A 80 3.53 5.13 7.28
N GLN A 81 4.82 5.45 7.22
CA GLN A 81 5.71 5.09 6.12
C GLN A 81 6.50 3.85 6.51
N LEU A 82 6.49 2.84 5.65
CA LEU A 82 7.38 1.70 5.72
C LEU A 82 8.36 1.84 4.57
N ILE A 83 9.66 1.88 4.86
CA ILE A 83 10.70 1.90 3.85
C ILE A 83 11.66 0.73 4.00
N VAL A 84 12.22 0.33 2.87
CA VAL A 84 13.39 -0.54 2.80
C VAL A 84 14.60 0.33 2.50
N TRP A 85 15.58 0.28 3.39
CA TRP A 85 16.83 1.02 3.32
C TRP A 85 17.99 0.10 2.93
N ASP A 86 18.78 0.49 1.97
CA ASP A 86 20.05 -0.17 1.63
C ASP A 86 21.20 0.49 2.40
N PRO A 87 21.75 -0.13 3.46
CA PRO A 87 22.82 0.49 4.26
C PRO A 87 24.15 0.55 3.53
N GLU A 88 24.34 -0.24 2.46
CA GLU A 88 25.58 -0.23 1.67
C GLU A 88 25.61 0.96 0.71
N ARG A 89 24.47 1.29 0.09
CA ARG A 89 24.34 2.41 -0.83
C ARG A 89 23.84 3.70 -0.16
N GLU A 90 23.38 3.58 1.09
CA GLU A 90 22.79 4.67 1.87
C GLU A 90 21.60 5.33 1.15
N GLU A 91 20.67 4.50 0.68
CA GLU A 91 19.50 4.98 -0.06
C GLU A 91 18.25 4.12 0.17
N ILE A 92 17.06 4.70 -0.09
CA ILE A 92 15.78 4.03 0.02
C ILE A 92 15.56 3.16 -1.21
N VAL A 93 15.36 1.84 -1.02
CA VAL A 93 15.05 0.88 -2.08
C VAL A 93 13.59 1.01 -2.58
N GLY A 94 12.69 1.28 -1.66
CA GLY A 94 11.26 1.41 -1.93
C GLY A 94 10.47 1.49 -0.64
N GLY A 95 9.15 1.57 -0.75
CA GLY A 95 8.30 1.70 0.42
C GLY A 95 6.81 1.50 0.16
N TYR A 96 6.07 1.55 1.25
CA TYR A 96 4.61 1.62 1.32
C TYR A 96 4.21 2.69 2.33
N ARG A 97 3.06 3.30 2.16
CA ARG A 97 2.35 3.89 3.30
C ARG A 97 1.26 2.95 3.78
N PHE A 98 0.98 2.97 5.08
CA PHE A 98 -0.08 2.15 5.65
C PHE A 98 -0.75 2.81 6.85
N ILE A 99 -1.99 2.42 7.10
CA ILE A 99 -2.72 2.79 8.30
C ILE A 99 -3.47 1.57 8.84
N VAL A 100 -3.42 1.37 10.16
CA VAL A 100 -4.22 0.33 10.82
C VAL A 100 -5.56 0.93 11.21
N CYS A 101 -6.63 0.48 10.58
CA CYS A 101 -7.98 0.92 10.89
C CYS A 101 -8.44 0.33 12.22
N THR A 102 -9.02 1.17 13.08
CA THR A 102 -9.60 0.73 14.34
C THR A 102 -10.99 1.32 14.52
N SER A 103 -11.85 0.66 15.30
CA SER A 103 -13.19 1.15 15.58
C SER A 103 -13.21 2.49 16.35
N SER A 104 -12.13 2.81 17.06
CA SER A 104 -11.99 4.04 17.86
C SER A 104 -11.39 5.21 17.08
N ASN A 105 -10.92 4.96 15.86
CA ASN A 105 -10.29 5.97 15.01
C ASN A 105 -10.94 5.95 13.63
N PRO A 106 -12.04 6.74 13.43
CA PRO A 106 -12.63 6.90 12.11
C PRO A 106 -11.66 7.73 11.25
N HIS A 107 -10.76 7.06 10.57
CA HIS A 107 -9.89 7.68 9.59
C HIS A 107 -10.68 7.96 8.32
N HIS A 108 -10.42 9.08 7.69
CA HIS A 108 -10.67 9.23 6.28
C HIS A 108 -9.54 8.49 5.57
N LEU A 109 -9.89 7.38 4.92
CA LEU A 109 -8.92 6.59 4.19
C LEU A 109 -8.70 7.19 2.81
N SER A 110 -7.49 7.12 2.30
CA SER A 110 -7.17 7.61 0.94
C SER A 110 -8.00 6.92 -0.13
N THR A 111 -8.44 5.69 0.12
CA THR A 111 -9.34 4.96 -0.78
C THR A 111 -10.78 5.48 -0.75
N GLU A 112 -11.23 6.20 0.28
CA GLU A 112 -12.59 6.76 0.35
C GLU A 112 -12.83 7.91 -0.65
N HIS A 113 -11.77 8.48 -1.23
CA HIS A 113 -11.90 9.42 -2.36
C HIS A 113 -12.44 8.74 -3.62
N TYR A 114 -12.22 7.44 -3.76
CA TYR A 114 -12.52 6.68 -4.98
C TYR A 114 -13.59 5.62 -4.78
N PHE A 115 -13.77 5.14 -3.54
CA PHE A 115 -14.63 4.00 -3.24
C PHE A 115 -15.62 4.31 -2.11
N ARG A 116 -16.84 3.81 -2.27
CA ARG A 116 -17.88 3.83 -1.24
C ARG A 116 -17.89 2.48 -0.52
N PHE A 117 -17.82 2.53 0.81
CA PHE A 117 -17.85 1.34 1.64
C PHE A 117 -19.27 1.02 2.10
N SER A 118 -19.71 -0.22 1.92
CA SER A 118 -21.00 -0.67 2.44
C SER A 118 -21.03 -0.61 3.98
N PRO A 119 -22.24 -0.51 4.59
CA PRO A 119 -22.38 -0.61 6.04
C PRO A 119 -21.82 -1.91 6.62
N ARG A 120 -21.81 -3.00 5.82
CA ARG A 120 -21.22 -4.28 6.21
C ARG A 120 -19.70 -4.19 6.27
N PHE A 121 -19.07 -3.61 5.26
CA PHE A 121 -17.63 -3.39 5.23
C PHE A 121 -17.18 -2.53 6.42
N ARG A 122 -17.83 -1.37 6.64
CA ARG A 122 -17.50 -0.46 7.73
C ARG A 122 -17.60 -1.10 9.11
N ARG A 123 -18.57 -2.00 9.34
CA ARG A 123 -18.76 -2.63 10.66
C ARG A 123 -17.97 -3.91 10.87
N ARG A 124 -17.75 -4.73 9.85
CA ARG A 124 -17.21 -6.09 10.00
C ARG A 124 -15.80 -6.28 9.46
N TYR A 125 -15.40 -5.44 8.51
CA TYR A 125 -14.10 -5.55 7.84
C TYR A 125 -13.15 -4.43 8.27
N LEU A 126 -13.57 -3.19 8.09
CA LEU A 126 -12.73 -2.01 8.32
C LEU A 126 -12.03 -1.98 9.69
N PRO A 127 -12.67 -2.32 10.84
CA PRO A 127 -12.00 -2.32 12.15
C PRO A 127 -10.85 -3.33 12.29
N TYR A 128 -10.73 -4.25 11.35
CA TYR A 128 -9.68 -5.29 11.30
C TYR A 128 -8.80 -5.17 10.05
N THR A 129 -8.83 -4.03 9.41
CA THR A 129 -8.15 -3.79 8.14
C THR A 129 -6.89 -2.95 8.36
N LEU A 130 -5.86 -3.28 7.61
CA LEU A 130 -4.71 -2.44 7.36
C LEU A 130 -4.82 -1.96 5.91
N GLU A 131 -4.97 -0.65 5.73
CA GLU A 131 -4.93 -0.05 4.40
C GLU A 131 -3.50 0.19 3.97
N LEU A 132 -3.22 -0.15 2.71
CA LEU A 132 -1.94 0.01 2.03
C LEU A 132 -2.08 0.98 0.87
N GLY A 133 -1.10 1.85 0.70
CA GLY A 133 -1.04 2.77 -0.43
C GLY A 133 0.38 3.13 -0.83
N ARG A 134 0.48 3.87 -1.94
CA ARG A 134 1.75 4.44 -2.41
C ARG A 134 2.91 3.45 -2.45
N SER A 135 2.65 2.20 -2.92
CA SER A 135 3.70 1.23 -3.14
C SER A 135 4.64 1.69 -4.24
N PHE A 136 5.93 1.78 -3.95
CA PHE A 136 6.93 2.13 -4.95
C PHE A 136 8.23 1.35 -4.74
N VAL A 137 8.97 1.19 -5.82
CA VAL A 137 10.37 0.79 -5.82
C VAL A 137 11.15 1.89 -6.54
N GLN A 138 12.25 2.35 -5.96
CA GLN A 138 13.13 3.36 -6.57
C GLN A 138 13.62 2.86 -7.93
N ILE A 139 13.73 3.75 -8.91
CA ILE A 139 14.07 3.43 -10.30
C ILE A 139 15.39 2.64 -10.41
N ALA A 140 16.40 3.01 -9.61
CA ALA A 140 17.68 2.31 -9.59
C ALA A 140 17.58 0.83 -9.17
N TYR A 141 16.49 0.45 -8.49
CA TYR A 141 16.20 -0.93 -8.08
C TYR A 141 15.15 -1.61 -8.97
N GLN A 142 14.83 -1.04 -10.12
CA GLN A 142 13.95 -1.65 -11.13
C GLN A 142 14.74 -2.19 -12.34
N THR A 143 16.06 -2.06 -12.35
CA THR A 143 16.93 -2.45 -13.47
C THR A 143 17.56 -3.82 -13.24
N ARG A 144 17.86 -4.55 -14.32
CA ARG A 144 18.55 -5.85 -14.25
C ARG A 144 20.02 -5.72 -13.85
N GLU A 145 20.61 -4.55 -13.97
CA GLU A 145 22.00 -4.26 -13.64
C GLU A 145 22.23 -4.25 -12.11
N ASN A 146 21.20 -3.91 -11.37
CA ASN A 146 21.25 -3.94 -9.91
C ASN A 146 20.83 -5.31 -9.39
N ARG A 147 21.79 -6.10 -8.87
CA ARG A 147 21.51 -7.45 -8.33
C ARG A 147 20.49 -7.47 -7.19
N LYS A 148 20.33 -6.37 -6.44
CA LYS A 148 19.35 -6.25 -5.35
C LYS A 148 17.92 -6.03 -5.87
N SER A 149 17.73 -5.68 -7.16
CA SER A 149 16.41 -5.44 -7.78
C SER A 149 15.48 -6.62 -7.67
N ILE A 150 15.99 -7.85 -7.81
CA ILE A 150 15.18 -9.07 -7.71
C ILE A 150 14.54 -9.27 -6.33
N TYR A 151 15.09 -8.63 -5.31
CA TYR A 151 14.60 -8.72 -3.93
C TYR A 151 13.79 -7.49 -3.49
N ALA A 152 13.75 -6.41 -4.28
CA ALA A 152 13.14 -5.15 -3.87
C ALA A 152 11.68 -5.32 -3.43
N LEU A 153 10.84 -5.96 -4.25
CA LEU A 153 9.45 -6.23 -3.91
C LEU A 153 9.33 -7.24 -2.76
N ASP A 154 10.19 -8.23 -2.71
CA ASP A 154 10.22 -9.26 -1.66
C ASP A 154 10.56 -8.65 -0.28
N ASN A 155 11.51 -7.71 -0.26
CA ASN A 155 11.86 -6.97 0.96
C ASN A 155 10.71 -6.09 1.47
N LEU A 156 9.90 -5.52 0.58
CA LEU A 156 8.68 -4.81 0.97
C LEU A 156 7.69 -5.76 1.66
N TRP A 157 7.54 -6.99 1.15
CA TRP A 157 6.72 -8.03 1.79
C TRP A 157 7.27 -8.48 3.14
N ASP A 158 8.59 -8.51 3.32
CA ASP A 158 9.21 -8.76 4.63
C ASP A 158 8.75 -7.71 5.66
N GLY A 159 8.68 -6.44 5.23
CA GLY A 159 8.19 -5.34 6.06
C GLY A 159 6.71 -5.48 6.39
N LEU A 160 5.86 -5.73 5.40
CA LEU A 160 4.42 -5.92 5.61
C LEU A 160 4.13 -7.14 6.52
N GLY A 161 4.87 -8.25 6.33
CA GLY A 161 4.76 -9.41 7.19
C GLY A 161 5.07 -9.08 8.65
N ALA A 162 6.09 -8.25 8.89
CA ALA A 162 6.42 -7.80 10.23
C ALA A 162 5.35 -6.87 10.83
N VAL A 163 4.78 -5.96 10.05
CA VAL A 163 3.65 -5.11 10.49
C VAL A 163 2.45 -5.97 10.88
N LEU A 164 2.12 -7.02 10.10
CA LEU A 164 1.03 -7.94 10.43
C LEU A 164 1.28 -8.71 11.74
N VAL A 165 2.52 -9.14 11.98
CA VAL A 165 2.89 -9.82 13.25
C VAL A 165 2.74 -8.88 14.44
N LEU A 166 3.08 -7.61 14.30
CA LEU A 166 2.89 -6.59 15.34
C LEU A 166 1.42 -6.23 15.58
N ASN A 167 0.57 -6.42 14.57
CA ASN A 167 -0.85 -6.09 14.62
C ASN A 167 -1.74 -7.34 14.49
N PRO A 168 -1.77 -8.25 15.46
CA PRO A 168 -2.44 -9.56 15.36
C PRO A 168 -3.97 -9.47 15.23
N LYS A 169 -4.56 -8.30 15.44
CA LYS A 169 -5.98 -8.04 15.21
C LYS A 169 -6.30 -7.77 13.74
N VAL A 170 -5.30 -7.42 12.93
CA VAL A 170 -5.47 -7.21 11.49
C VAL A 170 -5.79 -8.54 10.82
N ARG A 171 -6.89 -8.57 10.10
CA ARG A 171 -7.39 -9.73 9.35
C ARG A 171 -7.45 -9.49 7.85
N TYR A 172 -7.41 -8.23 7.45
CA TYR A 172 -7.56 -7.82 6.06
C TYR A 172 -6.47 -6.82 5.68
N LEU A 173 -5.94 -6.98 4.47
CA LEU A 173 -5.17 -5.95 3.78
C LEU A 173 -6.08 -5.37 2.71
N PHE A 174 -6.21 -4.06 2.68
CA PHE A 174 -7.03 -3.35 1.69
C PHE A 174 -6.20 -2.26 1.02
N GLY A 175 -6.46 -2.03 -0.24
CA GLY A 175 -5.80 -0.98 -1.01
C GLY A 175 -6.28 -0.98 -2.44
N LYS A 176 -5.56 -0.27 -3.29
CA LYS A 176 -5.84 -0.19 -4.71
C LYS A 176 -4.57 -0.47 -5.52
N VAL A 177 -4.75 -1.08 -6.67
CA VAL A 177 -3.68 -1.29 -7.64
C VAL A 177 -3.91 -0.38 -8.84
N THR A 178 -2.82 0.19 -9.34
CA THR A 178 -2.82 1.15 -10.42
C THR A 178 -2.51 0.48 -11.74
N MET A 179 -3.31 0.75 -12.76
CA MET A 179 -2.99 0.50 -14.16
C MET A 179 -2.82 1.84 -14.88
N TYR A 180 -1.71 1.99 -15.55
CA TYR A 180 -1.38 3.22 -16.26
C TYR A 180 -2.08 3.27 -17.63
N THR A 181 -2.46 4.45 -18.08
CA THR A 181 -3.17 4.65 -19.36
C THR A 181 -2.35 4.22 -20.59
N SER A 182 -1.03 4.10 -20.43
CA SER A 182 -0.15 3.52 -21.46
C SER A 182 -0.32 2.00 -21.64
N TYR A 183 -0.97 1.33 -20.69
CA TYR A 183 -1.22 -0.11 -20.75
C TYR A 183 -2.28 -0.42 -21.80
N ARG A 184 -2.00 -1.35 -22.70
CA ARG A 184 -2.87 -1.64 -23.84
C ARG A 184 -4.25 -2.12 -23.41
N THR A 185 -5.28 -1.57 -24.05
CA THR A 185 -6.69 -1.81 -23.68
C THR A 185 -7.06 -3.29 -23.71
N GLU A 186 -6.57 -4.04 -24.69
CA GLU A 186 -6.85 -5.48 -24.81
C GLU A 186 -6.28 -6.26 -23.63
N ALA A 187 -5.04 -5.98 -23.25
CA ALA A 187 -4.39 -6.61 -22.09
C ALA A 187 -5.06 -6.19 -20.78
N ARG A 188 -5.43 -4.90 -20.65
CA ARG A 188 -6.17 -4.38 -19.51
C ARG A 188 -7.51 -5.07 -19.34
N ASN A 189 -8.30 -5.15 -20.39
CA ASN A 189 -9.64 -5.76 -20.36
C ASN A 189 -9.55 -7.25 -20.01
N ALA A 190 -8.62 -7.99 -20.60
CA ALA A 190 -8.40 -9.39 -20.26
C ALA A 190 -8.02 -9.58 -18.78
N LEU A 191 -7.13 -8.70 -18.26
CA LEU A 191 -6.74 -8.74 -16.84
C LEU A 191 -7.90 -8.41 -15.92
N ILE A 192 -8.67 -7.34 -16.19
CA ILE A 192 -9.80 -6.95 -15.35
C ILE A 192 -10.89 -8.01 -15.37
N TRP A 193 -11.24 -8.54 -16.55
CA TRP A 193 -12.22 -9.62 -16.66
C TRP A 193 -11.78 -10.84 -15.83
N PHE A 194 -10.51 -11.27 -15.98
CA PHE A 194 -9.94 -12.38 -15.22
C PHE A 194 -10.01 -12.15 -13.70
N LEU A 195 -9.66 -10.94 -13.26
CA LEU A 195 -9.71 -10.59 -11.84
C LEU A 195 -11.14 -10.64 -11.29
N HIS A 196 -12.11 -10.08 -11.99
CA HIS A 196 -13.52 -10.12 -11.57
C HIS A 196 -14.11 -11.52 -11.63
N HIS A 197 -13.70 -12.36 -12.58
CA HIS A 197 -14.16 -13.73 -12.71
C HIS A 197 -13.69 -14.62 -11.54
N TYR A 198 -12.41 -14.53 -11.20
CA TYR A 198 -11.80 -15.39 -10.18
C TYR A 198 -11.89 -14.85 -8.75
N PHE A 199 -11.96 -13.54 -8.59
CA PHE A 199 -11.92 -12.85 -7.30
C PHE A 199 -13.11 -11.89 -7.09
N PRO A 200 -14.34 -12.28 -7.39
CA PRO A 200 -15.49 -11.38 -7.31
C PRO A 200 -15.80 -10.95 -5.88
N ASP A 201 -16.29 -9.73 -5.71
CA ASP A 201 -16.94 -9.28 -4.47
C ASP A 201 -18.42 -9.66 -4.45
N ARG A 202 -18.73 -10.90 -4.08
CA ARG A 202 -20.11 -11.40 -3.99
C ARG A 202 -20.95 -10.75 -2.88
N GLU A 203 -20.32 -9.99 -2.00
CA GLU A 203 -20.98 -9.38 -0.84
C GLU A 203 -21.25 -7.88 -1.04
N HIS A 204 -20.87 -7.29 -2.16
CA HIS A 204 -21.00 -5.88 -2.46
C HIS A 204 -20.45 -5.01 -1.34
N LEU A 205 -19.19 -5.29 -0.96
CA LEU A 205 -18.54 -4.65 0.17
C LEU A 205 -18.06 -3.25 -0.15
N VAL A 206 -17.53 -3.06 -1.35
CA VAL A 206 -16.91 -1.83 -1.80
C VAL A 206 -17.29 -1.56 -3.25
N GLU A 207 -17.75 -0.35 -3.53
CA GLU A 207 -18.17 0.10 -4.86
C GLU A 207 -17.40 1.34 -5.26
N GLY A 208 -17.05 1.47 -6.53
CA GLY A 208 -16.49 2.69 -7.09
C GLY A 208 -17.47 3.86 -7.01
N ILE A 209 -17.01 5.06 -6.65
CA ILE A 209 -17.85 6.27 -6.67
C ILE A 209 -18.19 6.63 -8.12
N HIS A 210 -17.20 6.51 -8.99
CA HIS A 210 -17.31 6.71 -10.44
C HIS A 210 -16.64 5.54 -11.17
N PRO A 211 -17.30 4.35 -11.19
CA PRO A 211 -16.69 3.17 -11.80
C PRO A 211 -16.55 3.36 -13.31
N LEU A 212 -15.44 2.86 -13.84
CA LEU A 212 -15.24 2.83 -15.29
C LEU A 212 -16.25 1.88 -15.92
N LYS A 213 -16.90 2.37 -16.95
CA LYS A 213 -17.74 1.53 -17.81
C LYS A 213 -16.81 0.76 -18.76
N LEU A 214 -16.45 -0.44 -18.35
CA LEU A 214 -15.66 -1.33 -19.18
C LEU A 214 -16.63 -2.13 -20.05
N ASP A 215 -16.44 -2.07 -21.34
CA ASP A 215 -17.13 -2.92 -22.30
C ASP A 215 -16.36 -4.26 -22.34
N LEU A 216 -16.72 -5.14 -21.43
CA LEU A 216 -16.18 -6.49 -21.34
C LEU A 216 -17.18 -7.44 -22.00
N ASP A 217 -16.82 -7.94 -23.19
CA ASP A 217 -17.58 -8.97 -23.88
C ASP A 217 -17.42 -10.31 -23.13
N ASP A 218 -18.31 -10.58 -22.16
CA ASP A 218 -18.26 -11.79 -21.35
C ASP A 218 -18.24 -13.07 -22.20
N PRO A 219 -19.08 -13.27 -23.24
CA PRO A 219 -19.00 -14.44 -24.10
C PRO A 219 -17.65 -14.64 -24.79
N PHE A 220 -16.98 -13.54 -25.18
CA PHE A 220 -15.63 -13.63 -25.74
C PHE A 220 -14.62 -14.10 -24.71
N TYR A 221 -14.64 -13.53 -23.50
CA TYR A 221 -13.70 -13.89 -22.46
C TYR A 221 -13.96 -15.25 -21.85
N GLU A 222 -15.24 -15.68 -21.72
CA GLU A 222 -15.58 -17.05 -21.33
C GLU A 222 -15.03 -18.08 -22.33
N GLN A 223 -15.08 -17.77 -23.61
CA GLN A 223 -14.50 -18.64 -24.64
C GLN A 223 -12.98 -18.59 -24.65
N LEU A 224 -12.37 -17.43 -24.41
CA LEU A 224 -10.92 -17.24 -24.33
C LEU A 224 -10.35 -18.02 -23.16
N PHE A 225 -10.93 -17.88 -21.96
CA PHE A 225 -10.49 -18.54 -20.72
C PHE A 225 -11.18 -19.91 -20.57
N SER A 226 -10.94 -20.78 -21.53
CA SER A 226 -11.56 -22.12 -21.62
C SER A 226 -10.84 -23.21 -20.85
N GLY A 227 -9.86 -22.89 -20.02
CA GLY A 227 -9.16 -23.83 -19.16
C GLY A 227 -10.06 -24.39 -18.05
N GLU A 228 -9.76 -25.58 -17.57
CA GLU A 228 -10.55 -26.27 -16.55
C GLU A 228 -10.39 -25.68 -15.13
N ASN A 229 -9.33 -24.90 -14.90
CA ASN A 229 -8.98 -24.39 -13.58
C ASN A 229 -8.26 -23.04 -13.63
N PHE A 230 -8.09 -22.41 -12.46
CA PHE A 230 -7.38 -21.13 -12.31
C PHE A 230 -5.99 -21.14 -12.96
N HIS A 231 -5.20 -22.18 -12.76
CA HIS A 231 -3.83 -22.22 -13.25
C HIS A 231 -3.76 -22.20 -14.78
N GLU A 232 -4.60 -23.00 -15.43
CA GLU A 232 -4.68 -23.03 -16.90
C GLU A 232 -5.12 -21.69 -17.47
N ASN A 233 -6.17 -21.10 -16.90
CA ASN A 233 -6.65 -19.81 -17.33
C ASN A 233 -5.65 -18.67 -17.00
N TYR A 234 -4.88 -18.79 -15.93
CA TYR A 234 -3.78 -17.85 -15.66
C TYR A 234 -2.67 -17.95 -16.73
N LEU A 235 -2.37 -19.14 -17.23
CA LEU A 235 -1.42 -19.30 -18.36
C LEU A 235 -1.96 -18.68 -19.64
N ILE A 236 -3.27 -18.82 -19.91
CA ILE A 236 -3.93 -18.15 -21.03
C ILE A 236 -3.81 -16.63 -20.87
N LEU A 237 -4.14 -16.09 -19.68
CA LEU A 237 -3.98 -14.67 -19.38
C LEU A 237 -2.56 -14.18 -19.67
N LEU A 238 -1.54 -14.90 -19.21
CA LEU A 238 -0.14 -14.56 -19.48
C LEU A 238 0.18 -14.50 -20.98
N GLN A 239 -0.39 -15.42 -21.78
CA GLN A 239 -0.21 -15.42 -23.24
C GLN A 239 -0.89 -14.23 -23.88
N GLU A 240 -2.13 -13.92 -23.52
CA GLU A 240 -2.88 -12.78 -24.08
C GLU A 240 -2.20 -11.44 -23.77
N ILE A 241 -1.77 -11.24 -22.53
CA ILE A 241 -1.05 -10.03 -22.14
C ILE A 241 0.29 -9.90 -22.89
N ARG A 242 1.02 -11.02 -23.09
CA ARG A 242 2.26 -11.02 -23.88
C ARG A 242 2.03 -10.74 -25.37
N LYS A 243 0.92 -11.20 -25.95
CA LYS A 243 0.54 -10.86 -27.34
C LYS A 243 0.38 -9.36 -27.52
N ALA A 244 -0.10 -8.66 -26.51
CA ALA A 244 -0.18 -7.23 -26.48
C ALA A 244 1.16 -6.53 -26.19
N ASN A 245 2.26 -7.28 -26.05
CA ASN A 245 3.58 -6.81 -25.63
C ASN A 245 3.57 -6.15 -24.24
N GLU A 246 2.71 -6.65 -23.34
CA GLU A 246 2.55 -6.19 -21.97
C GLU A 246 2.93 -7.28 -20.96
N HIS A 247 2.93 -6.90 -19.68
CA HIS A 247 3.16 -7.81 -18.56
C HIS A 247 2.10 -7.57 -17.49
N ILE A 248 1.69 -8.61 -16.77
CA ILE A 248 0.86 -8.41 -15.59
C ILE A 248 1.63 -7.50 -14.62
N PRO A 249 1.03 -6.39 -14.14
CA PRO A 249 1.69 -5.52 -13.19
C PRO A 249 2.22 -6.33 -11.99
N PRO A 250 3.48 -6.16 -11.59
CA PRO A 250 4.13 -7.03 -10.59
C PRO A 250 3.36 -7.14 -9.28
N LEU A 251 2.73 -6.04 -8.84
CA LEU A 251 1.95 -6.00 -7.61
C LEU A 251 0.63 -6.79 -7.74
N VAL A 252 -0.07 -6.67 -8.87
CA VAL A 252 -1.29 -7.44 -9.17
C VAL A 252 -0.95 -8.93 -9.19
N ASN A 253 0.13 -9.29 -9.87
CA ASN A 253 0.60 -10.67 -9.93
C ASN A 253 0.95 -11.22 -8.53
N ALA A 254 1.61 -10.42 -7.70
CA ALA A 254 1.93 -10.80 -6.33
C ALA A 254 0.66 -11.06 -5.50
N TYR A 255 -0.36 -10.22 -5.61
CA TYR A 255 -1.63 -10.37 -4.88
C TYR A 255 -2.42 -11.59 -5.32
N MET A 256 -2.56 -11.84 -6.62
CA MET A 256 -3.23 -13.05 -7.15
C MET A 256 -2.60 -14.34 -6.62
N ASN A 257 -1.27 -14.33 -6.41
CA ASN A 257 -0.51 -15.48 -5.93
C ASN A 257 -0.28 -15.47 -4.41
N LEU A 258 -0.98 -14.61 -3.67
CA LEU A 258 -0.83 -14.50 -2.21
C LEU A 258 -1.92 -15.23 -1.45
N SER A 259 -3.17 -15.13 -1.91
CA SER A 259 -4.34 -15.68 -1.23
C SER A 259 -5.41 -16.09 -2.22
N PRO A 260 -6.04 -17.28 -2.04
CA PRO A 260 -7.14 -17.74 -2.90
C PRO A 260 -8.46 -16.99 -2.65
N THR A 261 -8.56 -16.24 -1.55
CA THR A 261 -9.75 -15.48 -1.16
C THR A 261 -9.56 -13.97 -1.32
N MET A 262 -8.66 -13.56 -2.21
CA MET A 262 -8.59 -12.18 -2.67
C MET A 262 -9.96 -11.74 -3.19
N ARG A 263 -10.31 -10.48 -3.01
CA ARG A 263 -11.49 -9.87 -3.62
C ARG A 263 -11.08 -8.65 -4.41
N VAL A 264 -11.69 -8.50 -5.56
CA VAL A 264 -11.50 -7.37 -6.45
C VAL A 264 -12.79 -6.57 -6.50
N PHE A 265 -12.66 -5.27 -6.41
CA PHE A 265 -13.74 -4.31 -6.46
C PHE A 265 -13.71 -3.54 -7.79
N ASP A 266 -14.58 -2.54 -7.91
CA ASP A 266 -14.62 -1.72 -9.11
C ASP A 266 -13.27 -1.10 -9.46
N THR A 267 -13.13 -0.78 -10.74
CA THR A 267 -12.04 0.04 -11.26
C THR A 267 -12.56 1.46 -11.50
N VAL A 268 -11.82 2.47 -11.04
CA VAL A 268 -12.19 3.88 -11.14
C VAL A 268 -11.05 4.67 -11.79
N SER A 269 -11.36 5.82 -12.40
CA SER A 269 -10.33 6.75 -12.86
C SER A 269 -9.82 7.61 -11.71
N ASN A 270 -8.52 7.91 -11.74
CA ASN A 270 -7.87 8.82 -10.80
C ASN A 270 -7.20 9.98 -11.57
N PRO A 271 -7.94 11.06 -11.84
CA PRO A 271 -7.42 12.18 -12.61
C PRO A 271 -6.31 12.95 -11.86
N ASP A 272 -6.34 12.94 -10.54
CA ASP A 272 -5.35 13.64 -9.71
C ASP A 272 -3.99 12.93 -9.67
N PHE A 273 -3.89 11.80 -10.36
CA PHE A 273 -2.67 10.98 -10.41
C PHE A 273 -2.27 10.59 -11.85
N GLY A 274 -2.56 11.43 -12.82
CA GLY A 274 -2.25 11.20 -14.23
C GLY A 274 -3.28 10.35 -14.97
N ASP A 275 -4.55 10.48 -14.62
CA ASP A 275 -5.67 9.75 -15.24
C ASP A 275 -5.55 8.22 -15.19
N VAL A 276 -4.79 7.70 -14.21
CA VAL A 276 -4.61 6.25 -14.05
C VAL A 276 -5.91 5.55 -13.64
N GLU A 277 -5.97 4.26 -13.90
CA GLU A 277 -7.08 3.39 -13.49
C GLU A 277 -6.73 2.66 -12.19
N GLU A 278 -7.58 2.77 -11.19
CA GLU A 278 -7.37 2.22 -9.85
C GLU A 278 -8.40 1.13 -9.55
N THR A 279 -7.93 -0.07 -9.31
CA THR A 279 -8.80 -1.22 -8.94
C THR A 279 -8.66 -1.53 -7.46
N GLY A 280 -9.77 -1.54 -6.72
CA GLY A 280 -9.79 -1.87 -5.30
C GLY A 280 -9.53 -3.36 -5.06
N ILE A 281 -8.72 -3.70 -4.05
CA ILE A 281 -8.38 -5.09 -3.70
C ILE A 281 -8.42 -5.29 -2.18
N LEU A 282 -9.00 -6.44 -1.76
CA LEU A 282 -8.98 -6.92 -0.38
C LEU A 282 -8.35 -8.30 -0.30
N LEU A 283 -7.43 -8.48 0.62
CA LEU A 283 -6.80 -9.77 0.93
C LEU A 283 -7.17 -10.21 2.35
N THR A 284 -7.53 -11.46 2.53
CA THR A 284 -7.80 -12.04 3.85
C THR A 284 -6.50 -12.65 4.40
N VAL A 285 -5.93 -12.03 5.45
CA VAL A 285 -4.64 -12.46 6.04
C VAL A 285 -4.65 -13.91 6.53
N PRO A 286 -5.70 -14.42 7.21
CA PRO A 286 -5.80 -15.84 7.55
C PRO A 286 -5.70 -16.81 6.38
N ASP A 287 -6.08 -16.38 5.18
CA ASP A 287 -6.15 -17.23 3.98
C ASP A 287 -4.91 -17.12 3.08
N ILE A 288 -3.92 -16.30 3.47
CA ILE A 288 -2.63 -16.25 2.77
C ILE A 288 -2.01 -17.65 2.78
N TYR A 289 -1.49 -18.08 1.63
CA TYR A 289 -0.88 -19.40 1.48
C TYR A 289 0.19 -19.69 2.53
N PRO A 290 0.26 -20.92 3.09
CA PRO A 290 1.16 -21.26 4.18
C PRO A 290 2.64 -20.97 3.90
N GLU A 291 3.10 -21.24 2.67
CA GLU A 291 4.46 -20.97 2.22
C GLU A 291 4.78 -19.46 2.19
N LYS A 292 3.80 -18.63 1.82
CA LYS A 292 3.94 -17.16 1.85
C LYS A 292 3.99 -16.64 3.29
N LYS A 293 3.11 -17.16 4.16
CA LYS A 293 3.18 -16.86 5.60
C LYS A 293 4.52 -17.28 6.19
N ALA A 294 4.99 -18.48 5.86
CA ALA A 294 6.27 -18.98 6.33
C ALA A 294 7.45 -18.10 5.86
N ARG A 295 7.37 -17.56 4.63
CA ARG A 295 8.39 -16.68 4.08
C ARG A 295 8.42 -15.32 4.75
N TYR A 296 7.29 -14.63 4.86
CA TYR A 296 7.21 -13.22 5.25
C TYR A 296 6.90 -13.00 6.73
N MET A 297 6.15 -13.92 7.37
CA MET A 297 5.71 -13.78 8.75
C MET A 297 6.47 -14.68 9.73
N ARG A 298 7.25 -15.66 9.22
CA ARG A 298 8.07 -16.54 10.03
C ARG A 298 9.43 -15.91 10.31
N TRP A 299 9.57 -15.39 11.50
CA TRP A 299 10.76 -14.68 11.90
C TRP A 299 11.61 -15.49 12.89
N VAL A 300 12.70 -16.04 12.39
CA VAL A 300 13.67 -16.80 13.21
C VAL A 300 14.59 -15.81 13.94
N GLY A 301 14.59 -15.82 15.25
CA GLY A 301 15.41 -14.93 16.10
C GLY A 301 14.62 -13.84 16.84
N TRP A 302 13.44 -13.51 16.40
CA TRP A 302 12.61 -12.44 16.93
C TRP A 302 11.89 -12.79 18.25
N ARG A 303 11.66 -14.08 18.53
CA ARG A 303 10.96 -14.51 19.75
C ARG A 303 11.61 -14.00 21.05
N ARG A 304 12.90 -13.70 21.05
CA ARG A 304 13.64 -13.23 22.24
C ARG A 304 13.51 -11.71 22.45
N ASN A 305 13.40 -10.93 21.38
CA ASN A 305 13.23 -9.47 21.44
C ASN A 305 11.76 -9.02 21.34
N LEU A 306 10.85 -9.93 20.94
CA LEU A 306 9.44 -9.63 20.72
C LEU A 306 8.72 -9.13 21.97
N ARG A 307 8.99 -9.72 23.14
CA ARG A 307 8.31 -9.29 24.37
C ARG A 307 8.73 -7.87 24.75
N ALA A 308 10.02 -7.57 24.70
CA ALA A 308 10.53 -6.24 25.02
C ALA A 308 10.06 -5.21 23.98
N ARG A 309 10.26 -5.46 22.67
CA ARG A 309 9.83 -4.54 21.61
C ARG A 309 8.31 -4.45 21.45
N ARG A 310 7.56 -5.52 21.71
CA ARG A 310 6.09 -5.48 21.73
C ARG A 310 5.57 -4.59 22.86
N GLU A 311 6.23 -4.59 24.02
CA GLU A 311 5.91 -3.67 25.10
C GLU A 311 6.36 -2.25 24.77
N GLU A 312 7.53 -2.04 24.20
CA GLU A 312 8.02 -0.72 23.76
C GLU A 312 7.16 -0.14 22.64
N PHE A 313 6.82 -0.93 21.60
CA PHE A 313 5.91 -0.50 20.52
C PHE A 313 4.49 -0.30 21.03
N ARG A 314 4.01 -1.14 21.97
CA ARG A 314 2.71 -0.98 22.62
C ARG A 314 2.68 0.29 23.47
N ILE A 315 3.75 0.56 24.20
CA ILE A 315 3.89 1.78 25.01
C ILE A 315 3.98 2.99 24.11
N ALA A 316 4.83 2.98 23.07
CA ALA A 316 4.92 4.05 22.09
C ALA A 316 3.60 4.28 21.34
N TRP A 317 2.89 3.21 21.01
CA TRP A 317 1.57 3.26 20.39
C TRP A 317 0.50 3.82 21.34
N ILE A 318 0.50 3.40 22.62
CA ILE A 318 -0.41 3.93 23.65
C ILE A 318 -0.09 5.40 23.90
N ASP A 319 1.18 5.78 24.02
CA ASP A 319 1.62 7.15 24.18
C ASP A 319 1.28 8.03 22.96
N HIS A 320 1.34 7.46 21.75
CA HIS A 320 0.89 8.12 20.53
C HIS A 320 -0.62 8.34 20.53
N LEU A 321 -1.42 7.32 20.87
CA LEU A 321 -2.87 7.43 21.00
C LEU A 321 -3.28 8.43 22.11
N ASP A 322 -2.57 8.45 23.21
CA ASP A 322 -2.81 9.42 24.30
C ASP A 322 -2.46 10.85 23.88
N ARG A 323 -1.39 11.04 23.09
CA ARG A 323 -1.05 12.34 22.49
C ARG A 323 -2.14 12.82 21.52
N ILE A 324 -2.65 11.92 20.67
CA ILE A 324 -3.77 12.23 19.76
C ILE A 324 -5.01 12.62 20.56
N LYS A 325 -5.37 11.84 21.60
CA LYS A 325 -6.52 12.13 22.45
C LYS A 325 -6.40 13.50 23.12
N LYS A 326 -5.26 13.84 23.71
CA LYS A 326 -4.98 15.15 24.32
C LYS A 326 -5.06 16.29 23.30
N ARG A 327 -4.54 16.10 22.08
CA ARG A 327 -4.63 17.10 20.99
C ARG A 327 -6.08 17.32 20.53
N ARG A 328 -6.90 16.26 20.46
CA ARG A 328 -8.35 16.36 20.14
C ARG A 328 -9.11 17.12 21.22
N GLU A 329 -8.85 16.85 22.49
CA GLU A 329 -9.46 17.56 23.61
C GLU A 329 -9.06 19.05 23.63
N GLN A 330 -7.79 19.37 23.35
CA GLN A 330 -7.33 20.75 23.22
C GLN A 330 -7.97 21.50 22.05
N ARG A 331 -8.14 20.83 20.90
CA ARG A 331 -8.83 21.41 19.73
C ARG A 331 -10.32 21.63 20.00
N ALA A 332 -10.97 20.70 20.69
CA ALA A 332 -12.36 20.84 21.09
C ALA A 332 -12.54 22.05 22.02
N LYS A 333 -11.69 22.20 23.06
CA LYS A 333 -11.69 23.37 23.96
C LYS A 333 -11.46 24.67 23.21
N ARG A 334 -10.49 24.74 22.30
CA ARG A 334 -10.25 25.94 21.48
C ARG A 334 -11.42 26.28 20.54
N LYS A 335 -12.14 25.29 20.01
CA LYS A 335 -13.35 25.52 19.21
C LYS A 335 -14.47 26.09 20.07
N GLU A 336 -14.67 25.57 21.27
CA GLU A 336 -15.67 26.04 22.21
C GLU A 336 -15.38 27.48 22.69
N GLU A 337 -14.11 27.77 23.00
CA GLU A 337 -13.67 29.13 23.36
C GLU A 337 -13.84 30.13 22.18
N ARG A 338 -13.60 29.72 20.97
CA ARG A 338 -13.84 30.56 19.78
C ARG A 338 -15.33 30.75 19.49
N GLY A 339 -16.19 29.75 19.79
CA GLY A 339 -17.64 29.88 19.72
C GLY A 339 -18.15 30.93 20.71
N LYS A 340 -17.74 30.80 21.96
CA LYS A 340 -18.10 31.76 23.03
C LYS A 340 -17.59 33.19 22.81
N ARG A 341 -16.50 33.38 22.03
CA ARG A 341 -16.00 34.72 21.64
C ARG A 341 -16.77 35.35 20.47
N LYS A 342 -17.48 34.55 19.67
CA LYS A 342 -18.32 35.06 18.56
C LYS A 342 -19.74 35.40 19.00
N GLU A 343 -20.17 34.92 20.16
CA GLU A 343 -21.48 35.20 20.74
C GLU A 343 -21.47 36.37 21.75
N ARG A 344 -20.29 36.95 22.00
CA ARG A 344 -20.11 38.24 22.72
C ARG A 344 -19.75 39.34 21.73
#